data_5e9022c4b0ddb23470465329198a9cda
#
_entry.id   5e9022c4b0ddb23470465329198a9cda
#
_cell.length_a   1.000
_cell.length_b   1.000
_cell.length_c   1.000
_cell.angle_alpha   90.00
_cell.angle_beta   90.00
_cell.angle_gamma   90.00
#
_symmetry.space_group_name_H-M   'P 1'
#
loop_
_entity.id
_entity.type
_entity.pdbx_description
1 polymer ?
#
loop_
_entity_poly.entity_id
_entity_poly.type
_entity_poly.pdbx_seq_one_letter_code
_entity_poly.pdbx_strand_id
1 'polypeptide(L)'
;QQLIAESPYFNGVFRTSAPPSLGGVVAANLSGPRRITWGATRDHVMGLCFINGAGEAIRSGGRVLKNVTGLDLCKLLSGSYGTLGVITEVTLKVLPAPETSATLLIETPDLTSAVAALSAGLGSPFGVSAAAALPHKDHVMAALRLEDFAASVSYRIEKLRGTLDGFGAHRVMKDGESHAFWRGVREVEPLQAAAEDAIWRVSVRPSAGPPVAAVALALGGRVMLDWGGGLVWIAASPSIANHAAISGAARSQGGAAMLFRAPEALRLAVPVLPEEAAPLARIGARVKEALDPGGLFNPGHLRAA
;
A
#
# COMPACT_ATOMS: atom_id res chain seq x y z
N GLN A 1 -14.37 11.96 13.53
CA GLN A 1 -13.15 12.18 12.71
C GLN A 1 -12.36 10.89 12.60
N GLN A 2 -11.66 10.71 11.49
CA GLN A 2 -10.78 9.56 11.25
C GLN A 2 -9.51 9.95 10.50
N LEU A 3 -8.45 9.13 10.68
CA LEU A 3 -7.27 9.16 9.82
C LEU A 3 -7.62 8.52 8.48
N ILE A 4 -7.42 9.25 7.40
CA ILE A 4 -7.81 8.80 6.06
C ILE A 4 -6.91 7.70 5.51
N ALA A 5 -5.61 7.77 5.80
CA ALA A 5 -4.62 6.84 5.24
C ALA A 5 -4.90 5.36 5.54
N GLU A 6 -5.73 5.06 6.56
CA GLU A 6 -6.12 3.69 6.92
C GLU A 6 -4.91 2.76 7.01
N SER A 7 -3.85 3.28 7.67
CA SER A 7 -2.54 2.63 7.66
C SER A 7 -2.58 1.24 8.27
N PRO A 8 -2.00 0.23 7.62
CA PRO A 8 -1.93 -1.13 8.15
C PRO A 8 -0.97 -1.22 9.33
N TYR A 9 -1.21 -2.20 10.20
CA TYR A 9 -0.31 -2.56 11.30
C TYR A 9 0.64 -3.68 10.91
N PHE A 10 0.20 -4.57 10.00
CA PHE A 10 0.95 -5.73 9.54
C PHE A 10 1.41 -6.70 10.66
N ASN A 11 0.67 -6.73 11.78
CA ASN A 11 1.02 -7.59 12.90
C ASN A 11 1.07 -9.07 12.49
N GLY A 12 0.13 -9.52 11.67
CA GLY A 12 0.12 -10.87 11.12
C GLY A 12 1.27 -11.12 10.13
N VAL A 13 1.61 -10.12 9.33
CA VAL A 13 2.72 -10.21 8.37
C VAL A 13 4.06 -10.34 9.09
N PHE A 14 4.33 -9.50 10.09
CA PHE A 14 5.59 -9.49 10.83
C PHE A 14 5.57 -10.38 12.09
N ARG A 15 4.41 -10.99 12.40
CA ARG A 15 4.24 -11.88 13.58
C ARG A 15 4.65 -11.18 14.89
N THR A 16 4.19 -9.96 15.07
CA THR A 16 4.44 -9.16 16.27
C THR A 16 3.12 -8.73 16.90
N SER A 17 3.10 -8.60 18.21
CA SER A 17 2.01 -7.97 18.96
C SER A 17 2.26 -6.49 19.26
N ALA A 18 3.46 -5.99 18.95
CA ALA A 18 3.79 -4.59 19.19
C ALA A 18 3.01 -3.67 18.24
N PRO A 19 2.34 -2.64 18.77
CA PRO A 19 1.65 -1.68 17.92
C PRO A 19 2.66 -0.83 17.14
N PRO A 20 2.35 -0.48 15.88
CA PRO A 20 3.20 0.44 15.13
C PRO A 20 3.16 1.83 15.76
N SER A 21 4.28 2.56 15.69
CA SER A 21 4.29 3.98 16.04
C SER A 21 3.80 4.82 14.86
N LEU A 22 3.17 5.95 15.15
CA LEU A 22 2.73 6.89 14.11
C LEU A 22 3.91 7.41 13.28
N GLY A 23 5.05 7.70 13.93
CA GLY A 23 6.29 8.06 13.24
C GLY A 23 6.79 6.99 12.28
N GLY A 24 6.72 5.71 12.66
CA GLY A 24 7.07 4.57 11.81
C GLY A 24 6.14 4.43 10.60
N VAL A 25 4.82 4.63 10.80
CA VAL A 25 3.83 4.62 9.71
C VAL A 25 4.14 5.72 8.69
N VAL A 26 4.45 6.93 9.14
CA VAL A 26 4.84 8.05 8.26
C VAL A 26 6.19 7.78 7.60
N ALA A 27 7.20 7.36 8.37
CA ALA A 27 8.53 7.06 7.84
C ALA A 27 8.51 5.96 6.75
N ALA A 28 7.61 4.97 6.87
CA ALA A 28 7.43 3.92 5.86
C ALA A 28 6.36 4.27 4.81
N ASN A 29 5.67 5.42 4.95
CA ASN A 29 4.57 5.86 4.08
C ASN A 29 3.51 4.75 3.87
N LEU A 30 3.15 4.05 4.94
CA LEU A 30 2.18 2.96 4.89
C LEU A 30 0.78 3.50 4.63
N SER A 31 0.09 2.92 3.66
CA SER A 31 -1.24 3.35 3.24
C SER A 31 -2.11 2.13 2.97
N GLY A 32 -3.34 2.16 3.43
CA GLY A 32 -4.33 1.11 3.24
C GLY A 32 -5.16 1.27 1.96
N PRO A 33 -6.28 0.54 1.87
CA PRO A 33 -7.12 0.47 0.67
C PRO A 33 -7.67 1.80 0.17
N ARG A 34 -7.92 2.78 1.07
CA ARG A 34 -8.43 4.12 0.70
C ARG A 34 -7.44 4.96 -0.12
N ARG A 35 -6.19 4.51 -0.27
CA ARG A 35 -5.18 5.27 -1.00
C ARG A 35 -5.60 5.64 -2.42
N ILE A 36 -6.36 4.79 -3.10
CA ILE A 36 -6.79 5.03 -4.49
C ILE A 36 -7.66 6.28 -4.64
N THR A 37 -8.40 6.64 -3.60
CA THR A 37 -9.31 7.80 -3.62
C THR A 37 -8.74 8.99 -2.88
N TRP A 38 -8.03 8.76 -1.78
CA TRP A 38 -7.64 9.82 -0.85
C TRP A 38 -6.14 10.13 -0.85
N GLY A 39 -5.33 9.35 -1.60
CA GLY A 39 -3.88 9.51 -1.60
C GLY A 39 -3.17 8.71 -0.51
N ALA A 40 -1.85 8.83 -0.50
CA ALA A 40 -0.97 8.13 0.43
C ALA A 40 -0.90 8.82 1.80
N THR A 41 -0.38 8.14 2.81
CA THR A 41 -0.12 8.71 4.14
C THR A 41 0.62 10.04 4.08
N ARG A 42 1.65 10.13 3.23
CA ARG A 42 2.42 11.37 3.03
C ARG A 42 1.56 12.56 2.55
N ASP A 43 0.44 12.31 1.89
CA ASP A 43 -0.44 13.36 1.36
C ASP A 43 -1.32 13.97 2.46
N HIS A 44 -1.38 13.30 3.61
CA HIS A 44 -2.07 13.75 4.82
C HIS A 44 -1.13 14.31 5.89
N VAL A 45 0.20 14.24 5.69
CA VAL A 45 1.17 14.86 6.59
C VAL A 45 1.25 16.36 6.28
N MET A 46 0.75 17.16 7.19
CA MET A 46 0.70 18.63 7.10
C MET A 46 1.94 19.29 7.70
N GLY A 47 2.53 18.65 8.70
CA GLY A 47 3.74 19.10 9.37
C GLY A 47 4.39 17.98 10.15
N LEU A 48 5.70 18.12 10.40
CA LEU A 48 6.46 17.21 11.23
C LEU A 48 7.62 17.93 11.93
N CYS A 49 8.08 17.34 13.03
CA CYS A 49 9.36 17.63 13.65
C CYS A 49 10.21 16.36 13.61
N PHE A 50 11.49 16.50 13.35
CA PHE A 50 12.45 15.38 13.37
C PHE A 50 13.81 15.82 13.86
N ILE A 51 14.58 14.87 14.35
CA ILE A 51 15.99 15.06 14.73
C ILE A 51 16.86 14.51 13.60
N ASN A 52 17.76 15.33 13.05
CA ASN A 52 18.70 14.93 12.01
C ASN A 52 19.98 14.28 12.59
N GLY A 53 20.92 13.87 11.74
CA GLY A 53 22.18 13.23 12.13
C GLY A 53 23.18 14.16 12.85
N ALA A 54 22.96 15.47 12.81
CA ALA A 54 23.70 16.45 13.60
C ALA A 54 23.10 16.71 14.99
N GLY A 55 21.98 16.05 15.33
CA GLY A 55 21.26 16.27 16.60
C GLY A 55 20.36 17.50 16.60
N GLU A 56 20.13 18.12 15.45
CA GLU A 56 19.30 19.31 15.33
C GLU A 56 17.82 18.95 15.21
N ALA A 57 16.97 19.68 15.97
CA ALA A 57 15.52 19.58 15.87
C ALA A 57 15.00 20.46 14.72
N ILE A 58 14.51 19.86 13.67
CA ILE A 58 14.02 20.54 12.47
C ILE A 58 12.50 20.42 12.40
N ARG A 59 11.81 21.56 12.20
CA ARG A 59 10.37 21.61 11.94
C ARG A 59 10.09 21.95 10.49
N SER A 60 9.13 21.27 9.88
CA SER A 60 8.65 21.55 8.52
C SER A 60 7.14 21.45 8.47
N GLY A 61 6.50 22.30 7.65
CA GLY A 61 5.06 22.37 7.57
C GLY A 61 4.41 22.98 8.82
N GLY A 62 3.14 22.64 9.05
CA GLY A 62 2.39 23.18 10.19
C GLY A 62 0.90 22.83 10.11
N ARG A 63 0.06 23.58 10.83
CA ARG A 63 -1.40 23.37 10.88
C ARG A 63 -2.15 24.13 9.79
N VAL A 64 -1.51 24.38 8.63
CA VAL A 64 -2.07 25.12 7.50
C VAL A 64 -2.20 24.21 6.28
N LEU A 65 -3.28 24.38 5.52
CA LEU A 65 -3.56 23.54 4.35
C LEU A 65 -2.59 23.79 3.17
N LYS A 66 -1.94 24.93 3.15
CA LYS A 66 -0.98 25.29 2.10
C LYS A 66 0.27 25.91 2.77
N ASN A 67 1.41 25.31 2.53
CA ASN A 67 2.72 25.87 2.86
C ASN A 67 3.58 25.80 1.59
N VAL A 68 4.04 26.98 1.14
CA VAL A 68 4.86 27.13 -0.07
C VAL A 68 6.26 27.67 0.25
N THR A 69 6.62 27.71 1.50
CA THR A 69 7.91 28.24 1.94
C THR A 69 8.93 27.12 2.09
N GLY A 70 9.99 27.19 1.33
CA GLY A 70 11.12 26.26 1.41
C GLY A 70 10.84 24.86 0.83
N LEU A 71 11.65 23.88 1.21
CA LEU A 71 11.52 22.48 0.80
C LEU A 71 10.44 21.78 1.61
N ASP A 72 9.64 20.95 0.96
CA ASP A 72 8.64 20.11 1.64
C ASP A 72 9.33 18.89 2.27
N LEU A 73 9.90 19.08 3.46
CA LEU A 73 10.52 18.00 4.23
C LEU A 73 9.49 16.98 4.73
N CYS A 74 8.20 17.34 4.84
CA CYS A 74 7.15 16.40 5.18
C CYS A 74 7.07 15.28 4.12
N LYS A 75 7.15 15.65 2.85
CA LYS A 75 7.16 14.69 1.73
C LYS A 75 8.46 13.89 1.66
N LEU A 76 9.59 14.52 1.98
CA LEU A 76 10.91 13.89 1.97
C LEU A 76 11.05 12.82 3.08
N LEU A 77 10.65 13.16 4.31
CA LEU A 77 10.73 12.25 5.46
C LEU A 77 9.69 11.11 5.38
N SER A 78 8.55 11.36 4.71
CA SER A 78 7.53 10.33 4.50
C SER A 78 8.00 9.30 3.46
N GLY A 79 8.25 8.07 3.91
CA GLY A 79 8.81 7.01 3.07
C GLY A 79 10.34 6.91 3.10
N SER A 80 11.00 7.69 3.97
CA SER A 80 12.46 7.62 4.17
C SER A 80 12.92 6.41 4.98
N TYR A 81 12.01 5.62 5.55
CA TYR A 81 12.28 4.50 6.45
C TYR A 81 13.18 4.87 7.64
N GLY A 82 13.09 6.13 8.11
CA GLY A 82 13.91 6.62 9.21
C GLY A 82 15.40 6.76 8.88
N THR A 83 15.78 6.77 7.61
CA THR A 83 17.20 6.91 7.20
C THR A 83 17.67 8.35 7.18
N LEU A 84 16.77 9.32 7.27
CA LEU A 84 17.10 10.75 7.19
C LEU A 84 16.95 11.47 8.54
N GLY A 85 16.42 10.77 9.55
CA GLY A 85 16.20 11.32 10.88
C GLY A 85 15.12 10.60 11.66
N VAL A 86 14.97 10.93 12.93
CA VAL A 86 13.96 10.40 13.84
C VAL A 86 12.78 11.37 13.92
N ILE A 87 11.62 10.95 13.44
CA ILE A 87 10.37 11.74 13.51
C ILE A 87 9.88 11.74 14.96
N THR A 88 9.73 12.93 15.55
CA THR A 88 9.33 13.13 16.94
C THR A 88 7.91 13.69 17.09
N GLU A 89 7.42 14.42 16.08
CA GLU A 89 6.08 15.01 16.08
C GLU A 89 5.51 14.97 14.67
N VAL A 90 4.22 14.67 14.54
CA VAL A 90 3.50 14.65 13.25
C VAL A 90 2.17 15.38 13.38
N THR A 91 1.88 16.28 12.44
CA THR A 91 0.56 16.89 12.24
C THR A 91 -0.10 16.25 11.03
N LEU A 92 -1.23 15.57 11.26
CA LEU A 92 -1.97 14.86 10.22
C LEU A 92 -3.31 15.55 9.94
N LYS A 93 -3.70 15.57 8.67
CA LYS A 93 -5.05 15.90 8.25
C LYS A 93 -6.00 14.76 8.62
N VAL A 94 -7.12 15.09 9.24
CA VAL A 94 -8.24 14.17 9.50
C VAL A 94 -9.47 14.62 8.72
N LEU A 95 -10.37 13.68 8.43
CA LEU A 95 -11.66 13.95 7.79
C LEU A 95 -12.81 13.42 8.66
N PRO A 96 -14.05 13.84 8.41
CA PRO A 96 -15.22 13.22 9.05
C PRO A 96 -15.22 11.70 8.82
N ALA A 97 -15.59 10.93 9.82
CA ALA A 97 -15.81 9.51 9.65
C ALA A 97 -17.13 9.30 8.87
N PRO A 98 -17.20 8.36 7.92
CA PRO A 98 -18.44 8.02 7.26
C PRO A 98 -19.43 7.42 8.28
N GLU A 99 -20.71 7.60 8.02
CA GLU A 99 -21.79 7.02 8.84
C GLU A 99 -21.83 5.50 8.67
N THR A 100 -21.65 5.03 7.43
CA THR A 100 -21.70 3.60 7.09
C THR A 100 -20.74 3.24 5.96
N SER A 101 -20.53 1.94 5.78
CA SER A 101 -19.74 1.33 4.71
C SER A 101 -20.52 0.19 4.08
N ALA A 102 -20.49 0.09 2.75
CA ALA A 102 -20.98 -1.08 2.03
C ALA A 102 -19.95 -1.54 1.01
N THR A 103 -19.90 -2.85 0.78
CA THR A 103 -19.00 -3.48 -0.19
C THR A 103 -19.80 -4.28 -1.20
N LEU A 104 -19.62 -3.96 -2.48
CA LEU A 104 -20.07 -4.80 -3.57
C LEU A 104 -19.01 -5.84 -3.86
N LEU A 105 -19.35 -7.11 -3.72
CA LEU A 105 -18.56 -8.26 -4.15
C LEU A 105 -19.08 -8.75 -5.49
N ILE A 106 -18.16 -9.10 -6.38
CA ILE A 106 -18.46 -9.64 -7.72
C ILE A 106 -17.61 -10.89 -7.92
N GLU A 107 -18.24 -12.01 -8.19
CA GLU A 107 -17.55 -13.25 -8.54
C GLU A 107 -17.14 -13.21 -10.00
N THR A 108 -15.83 -13.24 -10.27
CA THR A 108 -15.27 -13.16 -11.61
C THR A 108 -14.44 -14.42 -11.92
N PRO A 109 -14.31 -14.83 -13.20
CA PRO A 109 -13.60 -16.06 -13.52
C PRO A 109 -12.09 -16.00 -13.25
N ASP A 110 -11.48 -14.83 -13.37
CA ASP A 110 -10.03 -14.64 -13.25
C ASP A 110 -9.65 -13.22 -12.80
N LEU A 111 -8.36 -13.01 -12.53
CA LEU A 111 -7.80 -11.72 -12.09
C LEU A 111 -7.96 -10.62 -13.15
N THR A 112 -7.95 -10.94 -14.43
CA THR A 112 -8.10 -9.95 -15.51
C THR A 112 -9.52 -9.41 -15.52
N SER A 113 -10.51 -10.29 -15.45
CA SER A 113 -11.92 -9.95 -15.34
C SER A 113 -12.21 -9.17 -14.04
N ALA A 114 -11.60 -9.60 -12.92
CA ALA A 114 -11.70 -8.88 -11.64
C ALA A 114 -11.19 -7.45 -11.77
N VAL A 115 -9.98 -7.24 -12.30
CA VAL A 115 -9.41 -5.89 -12.47
C VAL A 115 -10.22 -5.05 -13.46
N ALA A 116 -10.82 -5.67 -14.49
CA ALA A 116 -11.74 -4.96 -15.38
C ALA A 116 -13.00 -4.47 -14.64
N ALA A 117 -13.61 -5.31 -13.80
CA ALA A 117 -14.74 -4.93 -12.95
C ALA A 117 -14.37 -3.81 -11.96
N LEU A 118 -13.19 -3.93 -11.29
CA LEU A 118 -12.67 -2.89 -10.39
C LEU A 118 -12.46 -1.56 -11.13
N SER A 119 -11.87 -1.61 -12.32
CA SER A 119 -11.63 -0.41 -13.14
C SER A 119 -12.93 0.26 -13.57
N ALA A 120 -13.94 -0.53 -13.99
CA ALA A 120 -15.26 0.00 -14.32
C ALA A 120 -15.95 0.64 -13.11
N GLY A 121 -15.83 0.01 -11.93
CA GLY A 121 -16.36 0.55 -10.69
C GLY A 121 -15.69 1.84 -10.26
N LEU A 122 -14.36 1.92 -10.34
CA LEU A 122 -13.56 3.11 -10.02
C LEU A 122 -13.81 4.26 -11.03
N GLY A 123 -14.05 3.93 -12.31
CA GLY A 123 -14.41 4.92 -13.33
C GLY A 123 -15.87 5.40 -13.27
N SER A 124 -16.69 4.79 -12.41
CA SER A 124 -18.09 5.17 -12.23
C SER A 124 -18.24 6.47 -11.40
N PRO A 125 -19.39 7.18 -11.51
CA PRO A 125 -19.63 8.38 -10.70
C PRO A 125 -20.01 8.09 -9.24
N PHE A 126 -19.90 6.83 -8.80
CA PHE A 126 -20.43 6.41 -7.49
C PHE A 126 -19.43 6.50 -6.35
N GLY A 127 -18.23 7.05 -6.56
CA GLY A 127 -17.28 7.39 -5.49
C GLY A 127 -16.80 6.17 -4.70
N VAL A 128 -16.27 5.17 -5.41
CA VAL A 128 -15.66 3.96 -4.81
C VAL A 128 -14.44 4.35 -3.98
N SER A 129 -14.41 3.98 -2.70
CA SER A 129 -13.34 4.36 -1.76
C SER A 129 -12.20 3.36 -1.67
N ALA A 130 -12.42 2.11 -2.08
CA ALA A 130 -11.40 1.06 -2.13
C ALA A 130 -11.79 -0.03 -3.14
N ALA A 131 -10.79 -0.71 -3.71
CA ALA A 131 -11.00 -1.73 -4.73
C ALA A 131 -9.91 -2.82 -4.65
N ALA A 132 -10.32 -4.07 -4.38
CA ALA A 132 -9.42 -5.21 -4.21
C ALA A 132 -9.90 -6.45 -5.00
N ALA A 133 -8.96 -7.31 -5.42
CA ALA A 133 -9.24 -8.60 -6.04
C ALA A 133 -8.57 -9.72 -5.23
N LEU A 134 -9.37 -10.65 -4.76
CA LEU A 134 -8.97 -11.74 -3.89
C LEU A 134 -9.22 -13.09 -4.58
N PRO A 135 -8.18 -13.84 -4.95
CA PRO A 135 -8.36 -15.20 -5.44
C PRO A 135 -9.08 -16.08 -4.40
N HIS A 136 -10.05 -16.83 -4.88
CA HIS A 136 -10.77 -17.82 -4.10
C HIS A 136 -10.84 -19.08 -4.95
N LYS A 137 -10.69 -20.25 -4.39
CA LYS A 137 -10.67 -21.59 -5.05
C LYS A 137 -10.80 -21.54 -6.59
N ASP A 138 -12.03 -21.47 -7.11
CA ASP A 138 -12.35 -21.57 -8.54
C ASP A 138 -12.72 -20.23 -9.20
N HIS A 139 -12.65 -19.12 -8.46
CA HIS A 139 -13.02 -17.78 -8.93
C HIS A 139 -12.16 -16.69 -8.28
N VAL A 140 -12.33 -15.47 -8.72
CA VAL A 140 -11.73 -14.29 -8.09
C VAL A 140 -12.82 -13.36 -7.61
N MET A 141 -12.77 -12.98 -6.34
CA MET A 141 -13.69 -12.01 -5.76
C MET A 141 -13.17 -10.59 -5.99
N ALA A 142 -13.83 -9.83 -6.84
CA ALA A 142 -13.62 -8.39 -6.95
C ALA A 142 -14.48 -7.67 -5.91
N ALA A 143 -13.86 -6.77 -5.12
CA ALA A 143 -14.50 -6.05 -4.03
C ALA A 143 -14.37 -4.54 -4.22
N LEU A 144 -15.51 -3.82 -4.15
CA LEU A 144 -15.59 -2.37 -4.28
C LEU A 144 -16.29 -1.78 -3.07
N ARG A 145 -15.63 -0.85 -2.36
CA ARG A 145 -16.17 -0.21 -1.14
C ARG A 145 -16.77 1.16 -1.43
N LEU A 146 -17.92 1.40 -0.85
CA LEU A 146 -18.56 2.72 -0.75
C LEU A 146 -18.67 3.15 0.71
N GLU A 147 -18.40 4.40 0.99
CA GLU A 147 -18.45 4.99 2.34
C GLU A 147 -19.06 6.38 2.27
N ASP A 148 -20.05 6.68 3.11
CA ASP A 148 -20.69 8.00 3.24
C ASP A 148 -21.83 7.94 4.26
N PHE A 149 -22.81 8.87 4.13
CA PHE A 149 -24.13 8.79 4.79
C PHE A 149 -24.93 7.58 4.31
N ALA A 150 -25.71 6.97 5.19
CA ALA A 150 -26.42 5.72 4.91
C ALA A 150 -27.33 5.78 3.68
N ALA A 151 -28.09 6.85 3.50
CA ALA A 151 -28.96 7.05 2.34
C ALA A 151 -28.15 7.12 1.02
N SER A 152 -27.02 7.82 1.05
CA SER A 152 -26.11 7.96 -0.11
C SER A 152 -25.49 6.60 -0.48
N VAL A 153 -24.98 5.85 0.50
CA VAL A 153 -24.39 4.52 0.27
C VAL A 153 -25.41 3.56 -0.29
N SER A 154 -26.64 3.53 0.29
CA SER A 154 -27.72 2.65 -0.19
C SER A 154 -28.10 2.91 -1.64
N TYR A 155 -28.23 4.17 -2.03
CA TYR A 155 -28.49 4.55 -3.42
C TYR A 155 -27.35 4.15 -4.36
N ARG A 156 -26.12 4.53 -4.00
CA ARG A 156 -24.94 4.32 -4.87
C ARG A 156 -24.59 2.85 -5.04
N ILE A 157 -24.76 2.01 -4.02
CA ILE A 157 -24.46 0.57 -4.12
C ILE A 157 -25.39 -0.13 -5.11
N GLU A 158 -26.70 0.22 -5.13
CA GLU A 158 -27.65 -0.34 -6.09
C GLU A 158 -27.35 0.13 -7.53
N LYS A 159 -26.97 1.39 -7.70
CA LYS A 159 -26.56 1.91 -9.02
C LYS A 159 -25.28 1.26 -9.53
N LEU A 160 -24.28 1.14 -8.66
CA LEU A 160 -23.01 0.49 -8.97
C LEU A 160 -23.22 -0.98 -9.36
N ARG A 161 -24.07 -1.69 -8.61
CA ARG A 161 -24.47 -3.06 -8.90
C ARG A 161 -25.06 -3.20 -10.32
N GLY A 162 -26.03 -2.35 -10.67
CA GLY A 162 -26.60 -2.35 -12.02
C GLY A 162 -25.59 -2.04 -13.13
N THR A 163 -24.62 -1.14 -12.87
CA THR A 163 -23.56 -0.82 -13.82
C THR A 163 -22.61 -2.00 -14.07
N LEU A 164 -22.41 -2.85 -13.08
CA LEU A 164 -21.45 -3.95 -13.11
C LEU A 164 -22.10 -5.32 -13.29
N ASP A 165 -23.40 -5.38 -13.61
CA ASP A 165 -24.18 -6.62 -13.73
C ASP A 165 -23.58 -7.65 -14.70
N GLY A 166 -22.90 -7.17 -15.75
CA GLY A 166 -22.26 -8.03 -16.76
C GLY A 166 -20.96 -8.72 -16.31
N PHE A 167 -20.42 -8.43 -15.11
CA PHE A 167 -19.14 -9.00 -14.67
C PHE A 167 -19.26 -10.30 -13.87
N GLY A 168 -20.43 -10.64 -13.33
CA GLY A 168 -20.65 -11.89 -12.59
C GLY A 168 -21.71 -11.77 -11.50
N ALA A 169 -21.80 -12.79 -10.64
CA ALA A 169 -22.75 -12.81 -9.53
C ALA A 169 -22.35 -11.78 -8.45
N HIS A 170 -23.35 -11.10 -7.88
CA HIS A 170 -23.13 -10.00 -6.93
C HIS A 170 -23.62 -10.36 -5.53
N ARG A 171 -22.85 -9.95 -4.53
CA ARG A 171 -23.24 -9.93 -3.11
C ARG A 171 -22.89 -8.57 -2.50
N VAL A 172 -23.72 -8.05 -1.62
CA VAL A 172 -23.47 -6.82 -0.87
C VAL A 172 -23.23 -7.16 0.59
N MET A 173 -22.08 -6.70 1.12
CA MET A 173 -21.80 -6.66 2.56
C MET A 173 -22.06 -5.25 3.07
N LYS A 174 -22.57 -5.11 4.30
CA LYS A 174 -22.89 -3.81 4.91
C LYS A 174 -22.23 -3.67 6.29
N ASP A 175 -22.04 -2.43 6.71
CA ASP A 175 -21.63 -2.04 8.06
C ASP A 175 -20.47 -2.86 8.64
N GLY A 176 -20.69 -3.58 9.73
CA GLY A 176 -19.66 -4.34 10.42
C GLY A 176 -18.99 -5.42 9.56
N GLU A 177 -19.74 -6.08 8.65
CA GLU A 177 -19.18 -7.08 7.73
C GLU A 177 -18.23 -6.41 6.72
N SER A 178 -18.64 -5.28 6.14
CA SER A 178 -17.81 -4.47 5.25
C SER A 178 -16.54 -3.98 5.95
N HIS A 179 -16.67 -3.45 7.16
CA HIS A 179 -15.53 -2.98 7.95
C HIS A 179 -14.55 -4.12 8.30
N ALA A 180 -15.06 -5.29 8.68
CA ALA A 180 -14.22 -6.46 8.98
C ALA A 180 -13.47 -6.94 7.74
N PHE A 181 -14.15 -7.02 6.60
CA PHE A 181 -13.55 -7.40 5.32
C PHE A 181 -12.36 -6.47 4.95
N TRP A 182 -12.57 -5.15 4.95
CA TRP A 182 -11.51 -4.20 4.58
C TRP A 182 -10.39 -4.10 5.60
N ARG A 183 -10.66 -4.41 6.86
CA ARG A 183 -9.60 -4.59 7.86
C ARG A 183 -8.70 -5.76 7.48
N GLY A 184 -9.27 -6.91 7.10
CA GLY A 184 -8.51 -8.05 6.61
C GLY A 184 -7.69 -7.71 5.35
N VAL A 185 -8.28 -7.02 4.38
CA VAL A 185 -7.55 -6.55 3.18
C VAL A 185 -6.39 -5.63 3.57
N ARG A 186 -6.64 -4.66 4.45
CA ARG A 186 -5.61 -3.74 4.95
C ARG A 186 -4.44 -4.46 5.61
N GLU A 187 -4.71 -5.49 6.42
CA GLU A 187 -3.69 -6.28 7.13
C GLU A 187 -3.09 -7.40 6.27
N VAL A 188 -3.51 -7.51 5.00
CA VAL A 188 -3.04 -8.53 4.04
C VAL A 188 -3.38 -9.97 4.49
N GLU A 189 -4.40 -10.13 5.33
CA GLU A 189 -4.85 -11.43 5.86
C GLU A 189 -5.25 -12.43 4.74
N PRO A 190 -5.94 -12.01 3.64
CA PRO A 190 -6.31 -12.95 2.58
C PRO A 190 -5.12 -13.61 1.87
N LEU A 191 -3.91 -13.05 1.99
CA LEU A 191 -2.70 -13.65 1.43
C LEU A 191 -2.31 -14.96 2.14
N GLN A 192 -2.74 -15.15 3.40
CA GLN A 192 -2.47 -16.34 4.20
C GLN A 192 -0.99 -16.78 4.17
N ALA A 193 -0.07 -15.81 4.25
CA ALA A 193 1.35 -16.06 4.17
C ALA A 193 1.84 -16.91 5.34
N ALA A 194 2.57 -18.00 5.03
CA ALA A 194 3.22 -18.84 6.03
C ALA A 194 4.40 -18.12 6.70
N ALA A 195 4.92 -18.71 7.79
CA ALA A 195 6.05 -18.12 8.54
C ALA A 195 7.30 -17.96 7.68
N GLU A 196 7.57 -19.00 6.95
CA GLU A 196 8.73 -19.19 6.09
C GLU A 196 8.64 -18.47 4.76
N ASP A 197 7.44 -18.04 4.35
CA ASP A 197 7.26 -17.34 3.06
C ASP A 197 8.02 -16.02 3.04
N ALA A 198 8.58 -15.71 1.89
CA ALA A 198 8.90 -14.34 1.53
C ALA A 198 7.66 -13.62 1.02
N ILE A 199 7.54 -12.33 1.33
CA ILE A 199 6.44 -11.49 0.89
C ILE A 199 7.01 -10.35 0.05
N TRP A 200 6.46 -10.20 -1.15
CA TRP A 200 6.74 -9.07 -2.03
C TRP A 200 5.55 -8.12 -2.09
N ARG A 201 5.86 -6.85 -2.11
CA ARG A 201 4.92 -5.75 -2.36
C ARG A 201 5.25 -5.15 -3.71
N VAL A 202 4.40 -5.40 -4.70
CA VAL A 202 4.62 -4.95 -6.07
C VAL A 202 3.67 -3.82 -6.42
N SER A 203 4.23 -2.73 -6.94
CA SER A 203 3.46 -1.56 -7.40
C SER A 203 3.57 -1.45 -8.92
N VAL A 204 2.42 -1.50 -9.60
CA VAL A 204 2.28 -1.45 -11.06
C VAL A 204 1.05 -0.62 -11.43
N ARG A 205 0.84 -0.34 -12.72
CA ARG A 205 -0.46 0.14 -13.18
C ARG A 205 -1.53 -0.97 -13.00
N PRO A 206 -2.80 -0.67 -12.74
CA PRO A 206 -3.84 -1.68 -12.47
C PRO A 206 -3.90 -2.81 -13.50
N SER A 207 -3.87 -2.50 -14.80
CA SER A 207 -3.91 -3.50 -15.88
C SER A 207 -2.69 -4.42 -15.94
N ALA A 208 -1.60 -4.09 -15.24
CA ALA A 208 -0.39 -4.91 -15.15
C ALA A 208 -0.38 -5.82 -13.91
N GLY A 209 -1.31 -5.66 -12.99
CA GLY A 209 -1.45 -6.52 -11.80
C GLY A 209 -1.65 -7.98 -12.16
N PRO A 210 -2.63 -8.35 -13.01
CA PRO A 210 -2.87 -9.74 -13.40
C PRO A 210 -1.66 -10.43 -14.04
N PRO A 211 -0.93 -9.87 -15.03
CA PRO A 211 0.30 -10.47 -15.55
C PRO A 211 1.38 -10.74 -14.50
N VAL A 212 1.59 -9.80 -13.57
CA VAL A 212 2.55 -9.99 -12.47
C VAL A 212 2.07 -11.10 -11.52
N ALA A 213 0.80 -11.11 -11.17
CA ALA A 213 0.20 -12.13 -10.32
C ALA A 213 0.31 -13.53 -10.95
N ALA A 214 0.13 -13.65 -12.28
CA ALA A 214 0.26 -14.91 -13.01
C ALA A 214 1.67 -15.52 -12.86
N VAL A 215 2.72 -14.70 -12.90
CA VAL A 215 4.10 -15.18 -12.66
C VAL A 215 4.22 -15.75 -11.24
N ALA A 216 3.70 -15.06 -10.25
CA ALA A 216 3.77 -15.51 -8.86
C ALA A 216 2.98 -16.82 -8.63
N LEU A 217 1.79 -16.95 -9.24
CA LEU A 217 0.98 -18.17 -9.18
C LEU A 217 1.68 -19.36 -9.85
N ALA A 218 2.34 -19.15 -11.01
CA ALA A 218 3.12 -20.18 -11.68
C ALA A 218 4.32 -20.68 -10.85
N LEU A 219 4.81 -19.86 -9.91
CA LEU A 219 5.86 -20.23 -8.94
C LEU A 219 5.27 -20.91 -7.68
N GLY A 220 3.98 -21.27 -7.68
CA GLY A 220 3.30 -21.84 -6.51
C GLY A 220 3.04 -20.82 -5.40
N GLY A 221 3.13 -19.54 -5.70
CA GLY A 221 2.85 -18.46 -4.77
C GLY A 221 1.37 -18.17 -4.58
N ARG A 222 1.05 -17.36 -3.60
CA ARG A 222 -0.27 -16.79 -3.33
C ARG A 222 -0.24 -15.30 -3.60
N VAL A 223 -1.38 -14.76 -4.06
CA VAL A 223 -1.49 -13.35 -4.42
C VAL A 223 -2.79 -12.74 -3.89
N MET A 224 -2.77 -11.45 -3.64
CA MET A 224 -3.96 -10.61 -3.55
C MET A 224 -3.65 -9.26 -4.18
N LEU A 225 -4.66 -8.64 -4.77
CA LEU A 225 -4.52 -7.33 -5.40
C LEU A 225 -5.34 -6.29 -4.61
N ASP A 226 -4.75 -5.11 -4.44
CA ASP A 226 -5.40 -3.94 -3.87
C ASP A 226 -5.23 -2.74 -4.82
N TRP A 227 -5.81 -1.60 -4.48
CA TRP A 227 -5.75 -0.36 -5.25
C TRP A 227 -6.19 -0.54 -6.71
N GLY A 228 -7.29 -1.32 -6.89
CA GLY A 228 -7.85 -1.59 -8.22
C GLY A 228 -6.98 -2.48 -9.12
N GLY A 229 -6.01 -3.21 -8.55
CA GLY A 229 -5.04 -4.02 -9.26
C GLY A 229 -3.63 -3.42 -9.31
N GLY A 230 -3.46 -2.17 -8.85
CA GLY A 230 -2.17 -1.46 -8.89
C GLY A 230 -1.18 -1.84 -7.78
N LEU A 231 -1.65 -2.52 -6.74
CA LEU A 231 -0.83 -3.13 -5.69
C LEU A 231 -1.03 -4.63 -5.71
N VAL A 232 0.06 -5.38 -5.93
CA VAL A 232 0.05 -6.85 -5.87
C VAL A 232 0.87 -7.29 -4.67
N TRP A 233 0.20 -7.95 -3.72
CA TRP A 233 0.85 -8.67 -2.64
C TRP A 233 1.09 -10.11 -3.04
N ILE A 234 2.29 -10.60 -2.83
CA ILE A 234 2.72 -11.95 -3.23
C ILE A 234 3.37 -12.62 -2.03
N ALA A 235 2.98 -13.85 -1.73
CA ALA A 235 3.68 -14.74 -0.81
C ALA A 235 4.15 -15.98 -1.57
N ALA A 236 5.43 -16.31 -1.46
CA ALA A 236 6.00 -17.52 -2.08
C ALA A 236 7.24 -18.00 -1.32
N SER A 237 7.73 -19.19 -1.66
CA SER A 237 8.95 -19.73 -1.09
C SER A 237 10.13 -18.79 -1.29
N PRO A 238 10.94 -18.54 -0.23
CA PRO A 238 12.06 -17.63 -0.29
C PRO A 238 13.21 -18.22 -1.14
N SER A 239 13.39 -17.69 -2.36
CA SER A 239 14.51 -18.07 -3.22
C SER A 239 14.95 -16.89 -4.10
N ILE A 240 16.24 -16.91 -4.49
CA ILE A 240 16.82 -15.93 -5.42
C ILE A 240 16.09 -16.00 -6.77
N ALA A 241 15.74 -17.20 -7.24
CA ALA A 241 15.03 -17.40 -8.49
C ALA A 241 13.62 -16.75 -8.48
N ASN A 242 12.84 -16.97 -7.40
CA ASN A 242 11.53 -16.34 -7.25
C ASN A 242 11.63 -14.82 -7.15
N HIS A 243 12.64 -14.31 -6.41
CA HIS A 243 12.88 -12.87 -6.34
C HIS A 243 13.19 -12.28 -7.72
N ALA A 244 14.06 -12.92 -8.49
CA ALA A 244 14.42 -12.47 -9.84
C ALA A 244 13.20 -12.50 -10.79
N ALA A 245 12.40 -13.56 -10.76
CA ALA A 245 11.21 -13.70 -11.59
C ALA A 245 10.14 -12.64 -11.26
N ILE A 246 9.81 -12.44 -9.97
CA ILE A 246 8.82 -11.45 -9.51
C ILE A 246 9.30 -10.02 -9.81
N SER A 247 10.56 -9.72 -9.51
CA SER A 247 11.15 -8.39 -9.77
C SER A 247 11.25 -8.10 -11.28
N GLY A 248 11.60 -9.11 -12.07
CA GLY A 248 11.62 -9.06 -13.53
C GLY A 248 10.23 -8.81 -14.12
N ALA A 249 9.22 -9.53 -13.64
CA ALA A 249 7.82 -9.34 -14.05
C ALA A 249 7.32 -7.93 -13.72
N ALA A 250 7.60 -7.41 -12.53
CA ALA A 250 7.24 -6.04 -12.16
C ALA A 250 7.92 -5.01 -13.09
N ARG A 251 9.22 -5.15 -13.32
CA ARG A 251 10.02 -4.26 -14.16
C ARG A 251 9.55 -4.26 -15.63
N SER A 252 9.25 -5.42 -16.19
CA SER A 252 8.74 -5.54 -17.56
C SER A 252 7.40 -4.83 -17.78
N GLN A 253 6.64 -4.65 -16.71
CA GLN A 253 5.37 -3.92 -16.69
C GLN A 253 5.54 -2.43 -16.29
N GLY A 254 6.77 -1.94 -16.19
CA GLY A 254 7.06 -0.56 -15.78
C GLY A 254 6.78 -0.28 -14.31
N GLY A 255 6.76 -1.32 -13.48
CA GLY A 255 6.53 -1.24 -12.05
C GLY A 255 7.76 -1.57 -11.21
N ALA A 256 7.55 -1.75 -9.92
CA ALA A 256 8.60 -1.99 -8.95
C ALA A 256 8.17 -3.06 -7.92
N ALA A 257 9.05 -3.98 -7.60
CA ALA A 257 8.87 -4.99 -6.56
C ALA A 257 9.79 -4.69 -5.38
N MET A 258 9.24 -4.69 -4.18
CA MET A 258 9.96 -4.58 -2.91
C MET A 258 9.85 -5.92 -2.18
N LEU A 259 10.96 -6.45 -1.71
CA LEU A 259 10.98 -7.61 -0.81
C LEU A 259 10.57 -7.15 0.59
N PHE A 260 9.26 -7.28 0.90
CA PHE A 260 8.65 -6.68 2.09
C PHE A 260 8.96 -7.45 3.38
N ARG A 261 8.95 -8.79 3.31
CA ARG A 261 9.36 -9.70 4.39
C ARG A 261 10.08 -10.90 3.79
N ALA A 262 11.21 -11.30 4.35
CA ALA A 262 11.89 -12.55 3.98
C ALA A 262 12.83 -13.00 5.09
N PRO A 263 13.23 -14.29 5.09
CA PRO A 263 14.34 -14.77 5.90
C PRO A 263 15.63 -13.97 5.60
N GLU A 264 16.48 -13.85 6.61
CA GLU A 264 17.72 -13.07 6.55
C GLU A 264 18.62 -13.49 5.37
N ALA A 265 18.78 -14.80 5.17
CA ALA A 265 19.60 -15.34 4.08
C ALA A 265 19.19 -14.79 2.70
N LEU A 266 17.87 -14.66 2.42
CA LEU A 266 17.42 -14.08 1.16
C LEU A 266 17.64 -12.55 1.12
N ARG A 267 17.38 -11.86 2.24
CA ARG A 267 17.57 -10.42 2.34
C ARG A 267 19.01 -9.96 2.14
N LEU A 268 19.97 -10.79 2.51
CA LEU A 268 21.41 -10.54 2.28
C LEU A 268 21.85 -10.89 0.85
N ALA A 269 21.11 -11.80 0.18
CA ALA A 269 21.47 -12.29 -1.15
C ALA A 269 20.90 -11.48 -2.32
N VAL A 270 19.85 -10.67 -2.08
CA VAL A 270 19.13 -9.93 -3.14
C VAL A 270 18.82 -8.50 -2.71
N PRO A 271 18.65 -7.56 -3.67
CA PRO A 271 18.17 -6.22 -3.38
C PRO A 271 16.77 -6.25 -2.75
N VAL A 272 16.62 -5.64 -1.57
CA VAL A 272 15.32 -5.53 -0.88
C VAL A 272 14.41 -4.52 -1.54
N LEU A 273 14.98 -3.41 -2.01
CA LEU A 273 14.29 -2.33 -2.73
C LEU A 273 14.58 -2.40 -4.23
N PRO A 274 13.69 -1.84 -5.07
CA PRO A 274 13.95 -1.71 -6.49
C PRO A 274 15.23 -0.90 -6.76
N GLU A 275 15.98 -1.31 -7.76
CA GLU A 275 17.14 -0.56 -8.22
C GLU A 275 16.74 0.83 -8.74
N GLU A 276 17.43 1.85 -8.27
CA GLU A 276 17.24 3.22 -8.74
C GLU A 276 18.17 3.53 -9.93
N ALA A 277 17.67 4.37 -10.84
CA ALA A 277 18.53 4.93 -11.89
C ALA A 277 19.69 5.74 -11.27
N ALA A 278 20.90 5.63 -11.80
CA ALA A 278 22.11 6.26 -11.26
C ALA A 278 21.98 7.77 -10.93
N PRO A 279 21.27 8.60 -11.74
CA PRO A 279 21.05 10.01 -11.37
C PRO A 279 20.23 10.18 -10.07
N LEU A 280 19.17 9.37 -9.89
CA LEU A 280 18.33 9.42 -8.68
C LEU A 280 19.12 8.93 -7.46
N ALA A 281 19.89 7.85 -7.62
CA ALA A 281 20.75 7.32 -6.58
C ALA A 281 21.76 8.38 -6.07
N ARG A 282 22.36 9.16 -6.97
CA ARG A 282 23.27 10.28 -6.60
C ARG A 282 22.56 11.39 -5.83
N ILE A 283 21.35 11.78 -6.26
CA ILE A 283 20.56 12.79 -5.55
C ILE A 283 20.21 12.31 -4.15
N GLY A 284 19.72 11.08 -4.03
CA GLY A 284 19.37 10.50 -2.73
C GLY A 284 20.59 10.36 -1.80
N ALA A 285 21.80 10.03 -2.32
CA ALA A 285 23.03 10.00 -1.54
C ALA A 285 23.37 11.38 -0.96
N ARG A 286 23.28 12.44 -1.78
CA ARG A 286 23.51 13.83 -1.32
C ARG A 286 22.49 14.28 -0.28
N VAL A 287 21.23 13.87 -0.41
CA VAL A 287 20.18 14.15 0.59
C VAL A 287 20.52 13.45 1.91
N LYS A 288 20.94 12.18 1.85
CA LYS A 288 21.37 11.42 3.04
C LYS A 288 22.57 12.09 3.71
N GLU A 289 23.59 12.46 2.96
CA GLU A 289 24.79 13.15 3.47
C GLU A 289 24.43 14.49 4.15
N ALA A 290 23.52 15.26 3.57
CA ALA A 290 23.08 16.54 4.12
C ALA A 290 22.30 16.41 5.44
N LEU A 291 21.50 15.35 5.61
CA LEU A 291 20.67 15.17 6.80
C LEU A 291 21.26 14.21 7.83
N ASP A 292 22.15 13.32 7.43
CA ASP A 292 22.80 12.35 8.30
C ASP A 292 24.26 12.09 7.84
N PRO A 293 25.14 13.08 8.00
CA PRO A 293 26.54 13.00 7.55
C PRO A 293 27.33 11.89 8.26
N GLY A 294 26.93 11.53 9.46
CA GLY A 294 27.55 10.45 10.24
C GLY A 294 27.05 9.04 9.90
N GLY A 295 26.05 8.90 9.01
CA GLY A 295 25.48 7.60 8.64
C GLY A 295 24.84 6.84 9.81
N LEU A 296 24.31 7.56 10.81
CA LEU A 296 23.80 7.01 12.08
C LEU A 296 22.43 6.31 11.92
N PHE A 297 21.60 6.79 10.98
CA PHE A 297 20.22 6.35 10.88
C PHE A 297 20.04 5.23 9.86
N ASN A 298 19.64 4.05 10.35
CA ASN A 298 19.31 2.85 9.54
C ASN A 298 20.29 2.62 8.36
N PRO A 299 21.60 2.47 8.64
CA PRO A 299 22.60 2.26 7.59
C PRO A 299 22.27 1.01 6.79
N GLY A 300 22.46 1.05 5.48
CA GLY A 300 22.17 -0.08 4.56
C GLY A 300 20.67 -0.35 4.31
N HIS A 301 19.74 0.37 4.95
CA HIS A 301 18.31 0.06 4.82
C HIS A 301 17.72 0.43 3.45
N LEU A 302 18.09 1.57 2.90
CA LEU A 302 17.65 2.00 1.56
C LEU A 302 18.64 1.67 0.45
N ARG A 303 19.90 1.39 0.79
CA ARG A 303 20.97 1.05 -0.15
C ARG A 303 21.95 0.11 0.53
N ALA A 304 22.57 -0.77 -0.27
CA ALA A 304 23.73 -1.50 0.20
C ALA A 304 24.79 -0.48 0.65
N ALA A 305 25.40 -0.74 1.78
CA ALA A 305 26.48 0.07 2.32
C ALA A 305 27.71 0.00 1.40
#